data_df51f52c451263f11a0329cb66b1a75c
#
_entry.id   df51f52c451263f11a0329cb66b1a75c
#
_cell.length_a   1.000
_cell.length_b   1.000
_cell.length_c   1.000
_cell.angle_alpha   90.00
_cell.angle_beta   90.00
_cell.angle_gamma   90.00
#
_symmetry.space_group_name_H-M   'P 1'
#
loop_
_entity.id
_entity.type
_entity.pdbx_description
1 polymer ?
#
loop_
_entity_poly.entity_id
_entity_poly.type
_entity_poly.pdbx_seq_one_letter_code
_entity_poly.pdbx_strand_id
1 'polypeptide(L)'
;MSAVGIAEIEKIKQRIRICDYLCVAQLFLQDNFLLERSLEFSDIKPRLLGHWGTCHGINVAYANLKNHFQKNQNFTFILGPGHGFPALQANLLIDGELLKVDKKATLDKSGIEYICKRFSWPDGFPSHASPLTPGIITEGGELGYALANAYGLALGHPEKTIAVLIGDGELETATAIDSLNLQGLLAGSNNGKVLPILHLNGYKISAPSIYARKSERELNELIRGFGFTPIMINGEDAENFQEALNKKVEAPFYILKTEKGSGGPNSHHESHQIPLKNPKTDEEELKQLEEWLKSYQPEEILTILGENYD
;
A
#
# COMPACT_ATOMS: atom_id res chain seq x y z
N MET A 1 24.97 8.84 -12.07
CA MET A 1 23.82 8.28 -11.32
C MET A 1 24.23 6.86 -10.96
N SER A 2 24.32 6.48 -9.69
CA SER A 2 24.58 5.08 -9.32
C SER A 2 23.34 4.29 -9.68
N ALA A 3 23.51 3.26 -10.51
CA ALA A 3 22.46 2.27 -10.72
C ALA A 3 22.07 1.70 -9.35
N VAL A 4 20.79 1.52 -9.11
CA VAL A 4 20.31 0.83 -7.90
C VAL A 4 20.89 -0.59 -7.95
N GLY A 5 21.50 -1.04 -6.87
CA GLY A 5 22.18 -2.33 -6.84
C GLY A 5 21.17 -3.46 -6.97
N ILE A 6 21.54 -4.55 -7.64
CA ILE A 6 20.69 -5.75 -7.79
C ILE A 6 20.19 -6.23 -6.40
N ALA A 7 21.04 -6.16 -5.38
CA ALA A 7 20.67 -6.52 -4.01
C ALA A 7 19.59 -5.62 -3.39
N GLU A 8 19.55 -4.33 -3.74
CA GLU A 8 18.51 -3.42 -3.27
C GLU A 8 17.17 -3.71 -3.95
N ILE A 9 17.18 -4.00 -5.24
CA ILE A 9 15.97 -4.39 -5.97
C ILE A 9 15.41 -5.70 -5.42
N GLU A 10 16.26 -6.66 -5.11
CA GLU A 10 15.84 -7.93 -4.51
C GLU A 10 15.19 -7.72 -3.14
N LYS A 11 15.75 -6.88 -2.28
CA LYS A 11 15.14 -6.50 -1.00
C LYS A 11 13.77 -5.86 -1.16
N ILE A 12 13.59 -4.98 -2.15
CA ILE A 12 12.28 -4.38 -2.46
C ILE A 12 11.28 -5.47 -2.83
N LYS A 13 11.66 -6.40 -3.73
CA LYS A 13 10.80 -7.51 -4.16
C LYS A 13 10.43 -8.44 -3.01
N GLN A 14 11.41 -8.81 -2.17
CA GLN A 14 11.17 -9.62 -0.98
C GLN A 14 10.18 -8.94 -0.02
N ARG A 15 10.35 -7.64 0.21
CA ARG A 15 9.42 -6.89 1.04
C ARG A 15 8.01 -6.88 0.47
N ILE A 16 7.84 -6.62 -0.83
CA ILE A 16 6.53 -6.65 -1.50
C ILE A 16 5.89 -8.02 -1.32
N ARG A 17 6.64 -9.11 -1.58
CA ARG A 17 6.18 -10.49 -1.43
C ARG A 17 5.68 -10.79 -0.02
N ILE A 18 6.45 -10.41 1.01
CA ILE A 18 6.07 -10.61 2.41
C ILE A 18 4.82 -9.80 2.77
N CYS A 19 4.76 -8.53 2.36
CA CYS A 19 3.60 -7.68 2.63
C CYS A 19 2.34 -8.20 1.92
N ASP A 20 2.45 -8.69 0.69
CA ASP A 20 1.34 -9.30 -0.04
C ASP A 20 0.83 -10.56 0.68
N TYR A 21 1.75 -11.43 1.12
CA TYR A 21 1.38 -12.57 1.97
C TYR A 21 0.62 -12.14 3.22
N LEU A 22 1.15 -11.16 3.96
CA LEU A 22 0.53 -10.67 5.19
C LEU A 22 -0.84 -10.02 4.91
N CYS A 23 -1.04 -9.39 3.75
CA CYS A 23 -2.38 -8.92 3.35
C CYS A 23 -3.36 -10.08 3.23
N VAL A 24 -3.00 -11.13 2.50
CA VAL A 24 -3.88 -12.30 2.32
C VAL A 24 -4.14 -12.99 3.66
N ALA A 25 -3.10 -13.20 4.47
CA ALA A 25 -3.25 -13.80 5.81
C ALA A 25 -4.17 -12.99 6.72
N GLN A 26 -4.07 -11.65 6.71
CA GLN A 26 -4.97 -10.76 7.45
C GLN A 26 -6.43 -10.89 7.00
N LEU A 27 -6.67 -11.07 5.70
CA LEU A 27 -8.02 -11.16 5.15
C LEU A 27 -8.69 -12.50 5.47
N PHE A 28 -7.93 -13.60 5.43
CA PHE A 28 -8.50 -14.94 5.43
C PHE A 28 -8.25 -15.77 6.69
N LEU A 29 -7.04 -15.66 7.29
CA LEU A 29 -6.61 -16.62 8.30
C LEU A 29 -6.97 -16.21 9.73
N GLN A 30 -7.41 -17.18 10.53
CA GLN A 30 -7.52 -17.09 11.98
C GLN A 30 -6.58 -18.02 12.73
N ASP A 31 -5.94 -18.96 12.01
CA ASP A 31 -4.91 -19.88 12.52
C ASP A 31 -3.97 -20.29 11.38
N ASN A 32 -2.90 -21.05 11.69
CA ASN A 32 -1.92 -21.54 10.71
C ASN A 32 -1.33 -20.42 9.83
N PHE A 33 -0.98 -19.28 10.45
CA PHE A 33 -0.63 -18.03 9.79
C PHE A 33 0.62 -18.07 8.92
N LEU A 34 1.44 -19.11 9.00
CA LEU A 34 2.64 -19.32 8.17
C LEU A 34 2.59 -20.63 7.36
N LEU A 35 1.41 -21.22 7.23
CA LEU A 35 1.21 -22.48 6.49
C LEU A 35 2.15 -23.61 6.91
N GLU A 36 2.34 -23.78 8.22
CA GLU A 36 3.19 -24.88 8.77
C GLU A 36 2.58 -26.27 8.49
N ARG A 37 1.34 -26.33 8.09
CA ARG A 37 0.59 -27.48 7.59
C ARG A 37 -0.38 -27.05 6.48
N SER A 38 -1.00 -28.00 5.81
CA SER A 38 -2.07 -27.69 4.87
C SER A 38 -3.23 -26.98 5.56
N LEU A 39 -3.93 -26.10 4.82
CA LEU A 39 -5.08 -25.38 5.34
C LEU A 39 -6.26 -26.33 5.61
N GLU A 40 -6.96 -26.04 6.69
CA GLU A 40 -8.23 -26.62 7.05
C GLU A 40 -9.31 -25.55 7.12
N PHE A 41 -10.58 -25.92 7.01
CA PHE A 41 -11.69 -24.97 7.14
C PHE A 41 -11.68 -24.21 8.47
N SER A 42 -11.15 -24.83 9.52
CA SER A 42 -10.97 -24.22 10.84
C SER A 42 -9.99 -23.06 10.85
N ASP A 43 -9.04 -23.01 9.90
CA ASP A 43 -8.04 -21.94 9.79
C ASP A 43 -8.61 -20.66 9.20
N ILE A 44 -9.79 -20.75 8.59
CA ILE A 44 -10.40 -19.62 7.89
C ILE A 44 -11.31 -18.84 8.82
N LYS A 45 -11.21 -17.53 8.82
CA LYS A 45 -12.07 -16.63 9.58
C LYS A 45 -13.55 -16.91 9.30
N PRO A 46 -14.42 -16.87 10.32
CA PRO A 46 -15.86 -17.07 10.12
C PRO A 46 -16.52 -15.92 9.35
N ARG A 47 -15.89 -14.76 9.30
CA ARG A 47 -16.33 -13.57 8.57
C ARG A 47 -15.15 -12.95 7.86
N LEU A 48 -15.19 -12.97 6.53
CA LEU A 48 -14.17 -12.36 5.69
C LEU A 48 -14.52 -10.88 5.44
N LEU A 49 -13.61 -9.98 5.77
CA LEU A 49 -13.75 -8.54 5.54
C LEU A 49 -12.41 -7.95 5.17
N GLY A 50 -12.45 -7.00 4.25
CA GLY A 50 -11.32 -6.21 3.81
C GLY A 50 -11.26 -6.12 2.28
N HIS A 51 -10.18 -5.58 1.78
CA HIS A 51 -10.00 -5.26 0.38
C HIS A 51 -8.61 -5.69 -0.08
N TRP A 52 -8.58 -6.64 -1.01
CA TRP A 52 -7.33 -7.10 -1.63
C TRP A 52 -6.88 -6.19 -2.78
N GLY A 53 -7.82 -5.79 -3.64
CA GLY A 53 -7.54 -5.28 -4.98
C GLY A 53 -6.54 -4.14 -5.10
N THR A 54 -6.36 -3.34 -4.06
CA THR A 54 -5.39 -2.24 -4.02
C THR A 54 -4.12 -2.56 -3.24
N CYS A 55 -4.08 -3.68 -2.49
CA CYS A 55 -3.00 -3.98 -1.54
C CYS A 55 -1.65 -4.12 -2.24
N HIS A 56 -1.56 -4.89 -3.32
CA HIS A 56 -0.31 -5.08 -4.05
C HIS A 56 0.32 -3.75 -4.47
N GLY A 57 -0.44 -2.87 -5.14
CA GLY A 57 0.09 -1.57 -5.57
C GLY A 57 0.50 -0.65 -4.42
N ILE A 58 -0.17 -0.74 -3.26
CA ILE A 58 0.24 -0.04 -2.04
C ILE A 58 1.59 -0.60 -1.55
N ASN A 59 1.75 -1.92 -1.52
CA ASN A 59 3.00 -2.57 -1.12
C ASN A 59 4.15 -2.20 -2.07
N VAL A 60 3.89 -2.18 -3.38
CA VAL A 60 4.86 -1.70 -4.39
C VAL A 60 5.27 -0.25 -4.11
N ALA A 61 4.32 0.65 -3.92
CA ALA A 61 4.60 2.05 -3.63
C ALA A 61 5.41 2.20 -2.35
N TYR A 62 4.93 1.60 -1.25
CA TYR A 62 5.55 1.74 0.06
C TYR A 62 6.97 1.17 0.09
N ALA A 63 7.19 -0.04 -0.44
CA ALA A 63 8.50 -0.69 -0.45
C ALA A 63 9.55 0.14 -1.20
N ASN A 64 9.19 0.65 -2.38
CA ASN A 64 10.08 1.48 -3.18
C ASN A 64 10.40 2.83 -2.52
N LEU A 65 9.39 3.51 -1.97
CA LEU A 65 9.56 4.77 -1.24
C LEU A 65 10.39 4.58 0.02
N LYS A 66 10.11 3.53 0.80
CA LYS A 66 10.86 3.26 2.02
C LYS A 66 12.33 2.96 1.73
N ASN A 67 12.62 2.19 0.68
CA ASN A 67 13.99 1.96 0.24
C ASN A 67 14.69 3.27 -0.18
N HIS A 68 14.02 4.11 -0.98
CA HIS A 68 14.57 5.38 -1.46
C HIS A 68 14.83 6.36 -0.30
N PHE A 69 13.90 6.46 0.64
CA PHE A 69 13.96 7.39 1.78
C PHE A 69 14.47 6.74 3.09
N GLN A 70 15.06 5.55 3.05
CA GLN A 70 15.49 4.80 4.26
C GLN A 70 16.39 5.58 5.22
N LYS A 71 17.17 6.54 4.72
CA LYS A 71 18.05 7.41 5.51
C LYS A 71 17.39 8.74 5.92
N ASN A 72 16.18 9.01 5.46
CA ASN A 72 15.46 10.24 5.76
C ASN A 72 14.50 10.02 6.94
N GLN A 73 14.92 10.41 8.13
CA GLN A 73 14.08 10.30 9.34
C GLN A 73 12.81 11.17 9.30
N ASN A 74 12.76 12.15 8.39
CA ASN A 74 11.62 13.06 8.22
C ASN A 74 10.70 12.62 7.08
N PHE A 75 10.84 11.38 6.58
CA PHE A 75 9.92 10.82 5.60
C PHE A 75 8.60 10.42 6.26
N THR A 76 7.48 10.77 5.63
CA THR A 76 6.13 10.39 6.06
C THR A 76 5.36 9.86 4.85
N PHE A 77 4.62 8.75 5.05
CA PHE A 77 3.74 8.19 4.05
C PHE A 77 2.28 8.38 4.48
N ILE A 78 1.45 8.88 3.57
CA ILE A 78 -0.01 9.04 3.75
C ILE A 78 -0.73 8.13 2.75
N LEU A 79 -1.63 7.29 3.26
CA LEU A 79 -2.47 6.40 2.48
C LEU A 79 -3.84 7.02 2.24
N GLY A 80 -4.15 7.38 0.99
CA GLY A 80 -5.46 7.87 0.57
C GLY A 80 -6.52 6.77 0.51
N PRO A 81 -6.29 5.68 -0.26
CA PRO A 81 -7.26 4.58 -0.33
C PRO A 81 -7.25 3.75 0.96
N GLY A 82 -7.87 4.27 2.03
CA GLY A 82 -7.82 3.69 3.37
C GLY A 82 -8.33 2.26 3.50
N HIS A 83 -9.14 1.78 2.53
CA HIS A 83 -9.53 0.37 2.44
C HIS A 83 -8.35 -0.57 2.14
N GLY A 84 -7.21 -0.04 1.65
CA GLY A 84 -5.93 -0.76 1.52
C GLY A 84 -5.17 -0.91 2.84
N PHE A 85 -5.82 -0.73 3.98
CA PHE A 85 -5.20 -0.84 5.30
C PHE A 85 -4.45 -2.15 5.57
N PRO A 86 -4.85 -3.33 5.05
CA PRO A 86 -4.03 -4.54 5.23
C PRO A 86 -2.59 -4.36 4.76
N ALA A 87 -2.39 -3.66 3.64
CA ALA A 87 -1.06 -3.37 3.12
C ALA A 87 -0.29 -2.39 4.00
N LEU A 88 -0.94 -1.31 4.45
CA LEU A 88 -0.30 -0.37 5.37
C LEU A 88 0.10 -1.05 6.68
N GLN A 89 -0.80 -1.86 7.27
CA GLN A 89 -0.54 -2.57 8.52
C GLN A 89 0.62 -3.56 8.38
N ALA A 90 0.69 -4.32 7.28
CA ALA A 90 1.80 -5.22 6.99
C ALA A 90 3.14 -4.46 6.91
N ASN A 91 3.18 -3.34 6.20
CA ASN A 91 4.37 -2.51 6.09
C ASN A 91 4.80 -1.87 7.42
N LEU A 92 3.84 -1.39 8.23
CA LEU A 92 4.13 -0.84 9.56
C LEU A 92 4.63 -1.91 10.55
N LEU A 93 4.18 -3.16 10.42
CA LEU A 93 4.73 -4.28 11.19
C LEU A 93 6.21 -4.48 10.83
N ILE A 94 6.51 -4.64 9.53
CA ILE A 94 7.88 -4.89 9.05
C ILE A 94 8.84 -3.76 9.42
N ASP A 95 8.37 -2.51 9.41
CA ASP A 95 9.19 -1.36 9.83
C ASP A 95 9.37 -1.24 11.34
N GLY A 96 8.72 -2.08 12.15
CA GLY A 96 8.70 -1.97 13.60
C GLY A 96 7.93 -0.73 14.11
N GLU A 97 7.20 -0.02 13.24
CA GLU A 97 6.43 1.16 13.64
C GLU A 97 5.24 0.78 14.52
N LEU A 98 4.58 -0.34 14.22
CA LEU A 98 3.51 -0.84 15.09
C LEU A 98 4.03 -1.22 16.47
N LEU A 99 5.22 -1.82 16.58
CA LEU A 99 5.82 -2.20 17.87
C LEU A 99 6.05 -1.01 18.80
N LYS A 100 6.31 0.18 18.24
CA LYS A 100 6.52 1.41 19.05
C LYS A 100 5.27 1.78 19.84
N VAL A 101 4.10 1.48 19.30
CA VAL A 101 2.78 1.89 19.83
C VAL A 101 1.94 0.72 20.35
N ASP A 102 2.16 -0.49 19.83
CA ASP A 102 1.54 -1.72 20.29
C ASP A 102 2.58 -2.82 20.50
N LYS A 103 2.88 -3.12 21.76
CA LYS A 103 3.94 -4.06 22.15
C LYS A 103 3.69 -5.52 21.75
N LYS A 104 2.50 -5.84 21.25
CA LYS A 104 2.16 -7.17 20.73
C LYS A 104 2.50 -7.34 19.25
N ALA A 105 2.71 -6.23 18.52
CA ALA A 105 3.07 -6.24 17.12
C ALA A 105 4.59 -6.42 16.93
N THR A 106 5.12 -7.53 17.44
CA THR A 106 6.55 -7.91 17.33
C THR A 106 6.90 -8.38 15.93
N LEU A 107 8.18 -8.29 15.56
CA LEU A 107 8.67 -8.73 14.24
C LEU A 107 9.08 -10.21 14.27
N ASP A 108 8.15 -11.05 14.69
CA ASP A 108 8.29 -12.50 14.80
C ASP A 108 6.96 -13.21 14.50
N LYS A 109 6.93 -14.52 14.65
CA LYS A 109 5.70 -15.32 14.45
C LYS A 109 4.53 -14.79 15.28
N SER A 110 4.76 -14.41 16.53
CA SER A 110 3.68 -13.98 17.43
C SER A 110 3.06 -12.65 17.01
N GLY A 111 3.86 -11.72 16.50
CA GLY A 111 3.37 -10.45 15.95
C GLY A 111 2.62 -10.64 14.63
N ILE A 112 3.08 -11.54 13.75
CA ILE A 112 2.34 -11.91 12.53
C ILE A 112 0.97 -12.50 12.90
N GLU A 113 0.93 -13.47 13.80
CA GLU A 113 -0.32 -14.06 14.30
C GLU A 113 -1.24 -12.99 14.88
N TYR A 114 -0.68 -12.07 15.67
CA TYR A 114 -1.43 -11.01 16.32
C TYR A 114 -2.12 -10.10 15.32
N ILE A 115 -1.41 -9.55 14.33
CA ILE A 115 -2.02 -8.64 13.36
C ILE A 115 -3.01 -9.36 12.45
N CYS A 116 -2.70 -10.59 11.99
CA CYS A 116 -3.57 -11.36 11.10
C CYS A 116 -4.88 -11.73 11.81
N LYS A 117 -4.79 -12.27 13.02
CA LYS A 117 -5.95 -12.67 13.81
C LYS A 117 -6.86 -11.50 14.18
N ARG A 118 -6.26 -10.35 14.46
CA ARG A 118 -6.97 -9.16 14.96
C ARG A 118 -7.45 -8.21 13.88
N PHE A 119 -7.02 -8.40 12.63
CA PHE A 119 -7.49 -7.57 11.52
C PHE A 119 -8.98 -7.75 11.30
N SER A 120 -9.71 -6.63 11.22
CA SER A 120 -11.18 -6.58 11.02
C SER A 120 -11.97 -7.45 12.03
N TRP A 121 -11.47 -7.50 13.26
CA TRP A 121 -12.05 -8.29 14.36
C TRP A 121 -12.57 -7.37 15.47
N PRO A 122 -13.64 -7.72 16.19
CA PRO A 122 -14.08 -6.97 17.38
C PRO A 122 -12.91 -6.74 18.35
N ASP A 123 -12.77 -5.52 18.83
CA ASP A 123 -11.66 -5.09 19.69
C ASP A 123 -10.25 -5.27 19.09
N GLY A 124 -10.20 -5.44 17.76
CA GLY A 124 -8.97 -5.54 16.99
C GLY A 124 -8.69 -4.31 16.13
N PHE A 125 -7.98 -4.51 15.04
CA PHE A 125 -7.72 -3.47 14.07
C PHE A 125 -8.95 -3.25 13.17
N PRO A 126 -9.24 -2.02 12.74
CA PRO A 126 -10.30 -1.74 11.79
C PRO A 126 -9.99 -2.31 10.40
N SER A 127 -11.00 -2.39 9.52
CA SER A 127 -10.81 -2.81 8.11
C SER A 127 -10.25 -1.70 7.21
N HIS A 128 -10.27 -0.46 7.68
CA HIS A 128 -9.79 0.75 6.99
C HIS A 128 -8.78 1.48 7.86
N ALA A 129 -7.89 2.25 7.24
CA ALA A 129 -6.99 3.12 7.98
C ALA A 129 -7.79 4.11 8.83
N SER A 130 -7.46 4.22 10.10
CA SER A 130 -8.16 5.07 11.06
C SER A 130 -7.22 5.49 12.20
N PRO A 131 -7.36 6.71 12.74
CA PRO A 131 -6.63 7.18 13.92
C PRO A 131 -6.84 6.33 15.17
N LEU A 132 -7.83 5.44 15.20
CA LEU A 132 -8.00 4.43 16.25
C LEU A 132 -6.90 3.37 16.20
N THR A 133 -6.22 3.21 15.07
CA THR A 133 -5.07 2.33 14.95
C THR A 133 -3.81 3.11 15.34
N PRO A 134 -3.02 2.61 16.30
CA PRO A 134 -1.77 3.24 16.68
C PRO A 134 -0.86 3.51 15.48
N GLY A 135 -0.30 4.72 15.43
CA GLY A 135 0.58 5.16 14.33
C GLY A 135 -0.13 5.75 13.11
N ILE A 136 -1.46 5.68 13.02
CA ILE A 136 -2.25 6.28 11.95
C ILE A 136 -2.76 7.64 12.39
N ILE A 137 -2.55 8.68 11.59
CA ILE A 137 -2.93 10.07 11.92
C ILE A 137 -4.10 10.59 11.06
N THR A 138 -4.44 9.91 9.99
CA THR A 138 -5.51 10.33 9.08
C THR A 138 -6.59 9.27 8.97
N GLU A 139 -7.84 9.72 8.89
CA GLU A 139 -8.97 8.85 8.59
C GLU A 139 -8.97 8.47 7.11
N GLY A 140 -9.06 7.17 6.82
CA GLY A 140 -9.04 6.64 5.46
C GLY A 140 -10.38 6.05 4.99
N GLY A 141 -11.44 6.19 5.80
CA GLY A 141 -12.79 5.74 5.44
C GLY A 141 -13.46 6.65 4.41
N GLU A 142 -13.17 7.94 4.46
CA GLU A 142 -13.63 8.93 3.49
C GLU A 142 -12.52 9.25 2.50
N LEU A 143 -12.82 9.18 1.20
CA LEU A 143 -11.86 9.44 0.13
C LEU A 143 -11.76 10.94 -0.19
N GLY A 144 -10.56 11.36 -0.64
CA GLY A 144 -10.32 12.68 -1.22
C GLY A 144 -9.59 13.67 -0.31
N TYR A 145 -9.36 13.35 0.95
CA TYR A 145 -8.72 14.25 1.90
C TYR A 145 -7.20 14.05 2.05
N ALA A 146 -6.67 12.92 1.62
CA ALA A 146 -5.27 12.55 1.85
C ALA A 146 -4.29 13.60 1.31
N LEU A 147 -4.54 14.12 0.10
CA LEU A 147 -3.68 15.13 -0.52
C LEU A 147 -3.74 16.48 0.23
N ALA A 148 -4.93 16.93 0.63
CA ALA A 148 -5.07 18.15 1.43
C ALA A 148 -4.36 18.02 2.78
N ASN A 149 -4.49 16.86 3.44
CA ASN A 149 -3.79 16.57 4.69
C ASN A 149 -2.27 16.59 4.51
N ALA A 150 -1.75 16.06 3.39
CA ALA A 150 -0.33 16.11 3.07
C ALA A 150 0.17 17.55 2.93
N TYR A 151 -0.57 18.41 2.25
CA TYR A 151 -0.23 19.83 2.14
C TYR A 151 -0.31 20.56 3.47
N GLY A 152 -1.35 20.30 4.27
CA GLY A 152 -1.47 20.85 5.62
C GLY A 152 -0.28 20.48 6.51
N LEU A 153 0.14 19.21 6.45
CA LEU A 153 1.33 18.75 7.17
C LEU A 153 2.61 19.43 6.66
N ALA A 154 2.76 19.60 5.34
CA ALA A 154 3.93 20.24 4.76
C ALA A 154 4.07 21.71 5.15
N LEU A 155 2.96 22.45 5.28
CA LEU A 155 2.97 23.85 5.73
C LEU A 155 3.49 24.01 7.15
N GLY A 156 3.22 23.03 8.04
CA GLY A 156 3.67 23.07 9.44
C GLY A 156 5.04 22.43 9.69
N HIS A 157 5.62 21.71 8.70
CA HIS A 157 6.80 20.89 8.87
C HIS A 157 7.78 21.00 7.69
N PRO A 158 8.57 22.07 7.65
CA PRO A 158 9.48 22.35 6.51
C PRO A 158 10.57 21.26 6.31
N GLU A 159 10.87 20.51 7.35
CA GLU A 159 11.84 19.41 7.30
C GLU A 159 11.29 18.13 6.66
N LYS A 160 9.96 17.98 6.54
CA LYS A 160 9.35 16.72 6.11
C LYS A 160 9.32 16.54 4.59
N THR A 161 9.48 15.29 4.18
CA THR A 161 9.12 14.78 2.85
C THR A 161 7.92 13.85 3.00
N ILE A 162 6.80 14.22 2.41
CA ILE A 162 5.51 13.55 2.58
C ILE A 162 5.11 12.93 1.25
N ALA A 163 5.19 11.62 1.14
CA ALA A 163 4.61 10.89 0.03
C ALA A 163 3.14 10.59 0.33
N VAL A 164 2.27 10.93 -0.60
CA VAL A 164 0.84 10.66 -0.48
C VAL A 164 0.36 9.81 -1.65
N LEU A 165 -0.13 8.61 -1.34
CA LEU A 165 -0.70 7.72 -2.33
C LEU A 165 -2.19 8.02 -2.47
N ILE A 166 -2.61 8.34 -3.68
CA ILE A 166 -3.98 8.70 -4.04
C ILE A 166 -4.52 7.63 -4.98
N GLY A 167 -5.64 7.00 -4.65
CA GLY A 167 -6.31 6.07 -5.56
C GLY A 167 -6.89 6.80 -6.78
N ASP A 168 -6.94 6.13 -7.92
CA ASP A 168 -7.53 6.72 -9.13
C ASP A 168 -9.03 7.03 -8.97
N GLY A 169 -9.77 6.17 -8.24
CA GLY A 169 -11.15 6.48 -7.85
C GLY A 169 -11.27 7.58 -6.81
N GLU A 170 -10.27 7.74 -5.92
CA GLU A 170 -10.20 8.84 -4.96
C GLU A 170 -9.97 10.19 -5.66
N LEU A 171 -9.12 10.22 -6.68
CA LEU A 171 -8.85 11.45 -7.44
C LEU A 171 -10.09 11.95 -8.20
N GLU A 172 -11.14 11.15 -8.36
CA GLU A 172 -12.44 11.59 -8.91
C GLU A 172 -13.25 12.47 -7.95
N THR A 173 -12.89 12.52 -6.67
CA THR A 173 -13.57 13.37 -5.69
C THR A 173 -13.19 14.85 -5.86
N ALA A 174 -14.13 15.75 -5.60
CA ALA A 174 -13.90 17.19 -5.71
C ALA A 174 -12.73 17.65 -4.82
N THR A 175 -12.67 17.16 -3.58
CA THR A 175 -11.62 17.54 -2.63
C THR A 175 -10.23 17.06 -3.07
N ALA A 176 -10.11 15.88 -3.66
CA ALA A 176 -8.81 15.39 -4.15
C ALA A 176 -8.32 16.20 -5.34
N ILE A 177 -9.18 16.42 -6.35
CA ILE A 177 -8.79 17.17 -7.56
C ILE A 177 -8.49 18.63 -7.24
N ASP A 178 -9.28 19.28 -6.37
CA ASP A 178 -9.06 20.65 -5.95
C ASP A 178 -7.75 20.79 -5.15
N SER A 179 -7.38 19.78 -4.38
CA SER A 179 -6.14 19.78 -3.60
C SER A 179 -4.89 19.84 -4.47
N LEU A 180 -4.96 19.48 -5.76
CA LEU A 180 -3.83 19.62 -6.68
C LEU A 180 -3.40 21.11 -6.84
N ASN A 181 -4.33 22.06 -6.70
CA ASN A 181 -4.01 23.49 -6.75
C ASN A 181 -3.20 23.98 -5.55
N LEU A 182 -3.17 23.22 -4.45
CA LEU A 182 -2.41 23.59 -3.25
C LEU A 182 -0.87 23.52 -3.46
N GLN A 183 -0.42 22.88 -4.53
CA GLN A 183 1.01 22.90 -4.91
C GLN A 183 1.57 24.32 -5.01
N GLY A 184 0.78 25.26 -5.52
CA GLY A 184 1.16 26.67 -5.60
C GLY A 184 1.44 27.34 -4.25
N LEU A 185 0.83 26.84 -3.16
CA LEU A 185 1.03 27.37 -1.81
C LEU A 185 2.40 26.95 -1.23
N LEU A 186 2.96 25.82 -1.69
CA LEU A 186 4.26 25.33 -1.24
C LEU A 186 5.43 25.88 -2.05
N ALA A 187 5.19 26.72 -3.04
CA ALA A 187 6.22 27.30 -3.93
C ALA A 187 7.25 28.22 -3.23
N GLY A 188 7.31 28.23 -1.91
CA GLY A 188 8.27 28.95 -1.09
C GLY A 188 9.18 28.00 -0.31
N SER A 189 10.36 28.47 0.04
CA SER A 189 11.46 27.68 0.60
C SER A 189 11.28 27.16 2.04
N ASN A 190 10.18 27.49 2.72
CA ASN A 190 9.99 27.24 4.15
C ASN A 190 8.94 26.18 4.46
N ASN A 191 8.61 25.34 3.49
CA ASN A 191 7.60 24.30 3.64
C ASN A 191 8.21 22.91 3.37
N GLY A 192 7.57 21.88 3.90
CA GLY A 192 7.89 20.50 3.57
C GLY A 192 7.58 20.17 2.10
N LYS A 193 8.07 19.03 1.64
CA LYS A 193 7.85 18.54 0.28
C LYS A 193 6.69 17.56 0.26
N VAL A 194 5.76 17.76 -0.66
CA VAL A 194 4.69 16.79 -0.95
C VAL A 194 5.04 16.06 -2.26
N LEU A 195 4.97 14.74 -2.23
CA LEU A 195 5.18 13.86 -3.37
C LEU A 195 3.86 13.11 -3.66
N PRO A 196 2.98 13.65 -4.52
CA PRO A 196 1.76 12.98 -4.90
C PRO A 196 2.06 11.76 -5.78
N ILE A 197 1.39 10.64 -5.48
CA ILE A 197 1.49 9.39 -6.22
C ILE A 197 0.09 8.93 -6.55
N LEU A 198 -0.30 9.03 -7.81
CA LEU A 198 -1.55 8.46 -8.30
C LEU A 198 -1.37 6.95 -8.49
N HIS A 199 -2.06 6.16 -7.68
CA HIS A 199 -2.15 4.72 -7.87
C HIS A 199 -3.21 4.42 -8.93
N LEU A 200 -2.76 4.32 -10.17
CA LEU A 200 -3.59 4.06 -11.35
C LEU A 200 -3.69 2.54 -11.56
N ASN A 201 -4.57 1.89 -10.82
CA ASN A 201 -4.84 0.46 -10.98
C ASN A 201 -5.99 0.15 -11.95
N GLY A 202 -6.61 1.18 -12.49
CA GLY A 202 -7.60 1.08 -13.56
C GLY A 202 -9.05 1.07 -13.11
N TYR A 203 -9.32 0.68 -11.87
CA TYR A 203 -10.68 0.47 -11.39
C TYR A 203 -10.94 1.09 -10.03
N LYS A 204 -12.07 1.76 -9.88
CA LYS A 204 -12.68 2.04 -8.58
C LYS A 204 -13.38 0.75 -8.05
N ILE A 205 -14.57 0.77 -7.50
CA ILE A 205 -15.19 -0.45 -6.94
C ILE A 205 -15.40 -1.51 -8.04
N SER A 206 -16.31 -1.25 -8.97
CA SER A 206 -16.74 -2.19 -10.02
C SER A 206 -16.65 -1.63 -11.44
N ALA A 207 -16.14 -0.42 -11.59
CA ALA A 207 -16.06 0.26 -12.87
C ALA A 207 -14.68 0.89 -13.09
N PRO A 208 -14.22 0.98 -14.34
CA PRO A 208 -13.02 1.72 -14.68
C PRO A 208 -13.11 3.17 -14.17
N SER A 209 -12.01 3.69 -13.61
CA SER A 209 -11.93 5.09 -13.22
C SER A 209 -11.90 6.01 -14.44
N ILE A 210 -12.23 7.30 -14.26
CA ILE A 210 -12.15 8.29 -15.35
C ILE A 210 -10.71 8.42 -15.84
N TYR A 211 -9.76 8.31 -14.94
CA TYR A 211 -8.32 8.44 -15.25
C TYR A 211 -7.79 7.23 -16.01
N ALA A 212 -8.31 6.03 -15.75
CA ALA A 212 -7.97 4.83 -16.51
C ALA A 212 -8.47 4.85 -17.97
N ARG A 213 -9.48 5.68 -18.25
CA ARG A 213 -10.02 5.85 -19.62
C ARG A 213 -9.26 6.90 -20.44
N LYS A 214 -8.35 7.62 -19.83
CA LYS A 214 -7.51 8.60 -20.51
C LYS A 214 -6.29 7.93 -21.12
N SER A 215 -5.89 8.41 -22.29
CA SER A 215 -4.56 8.10 -22.81
C SER A 215 -3.49 8.69 -21.89
N GLU A 216 -2.30 8.14 -21.93
CA GLU A 216 -1.15 8.65 -21.18
C GLU A 216 -0.89 10.14 -21.49
N ARG A 217 -1.05 10.55 -22.74
CA ARG A 217 -0.91 11.93 -23.15
C ARG A 217 -1.93 12.84 -22.46
N GLU A 218 -3.22 12.48 -22.48
CA GLU A 218 -4.28 13.28 -21.83
C GLU A 218 -4.08 13.38 -20.33
N LEU A 219 -3.65 12.29 -19.69
CA LEU A 219 -3.36 12.30 -18.26
C LEU A 219 -2.16 13.20 -17.93
N ASN A 220 -1.10 13.11 -18.70
CA ASN A 220 0.08 13.98 -18.55
C ASN A 220 -0.27 15.47 -18.77
N GLU A 221 -1.08 15.79 -19.77
CA GLU A 221 -1.53 17.17 -20.03
C GLU A 221 -2.39 17.70 -18.87
N LEU A 222 -3.29 16.88 -18.32
CA LEU A 222 -4.10 17.23 -17.15
C LEU A 222 -3.22 17.55 -15.94
N ILE A 223 -2.26 16.71 -15.62
CA ILE A 223 -1.38 16.88 -14.45
C ILE A 223 -0.47 18.11 -14.62
N ARG A 224 0.03 18.36 -15.84
CA ARG A 224 0.76 19.59 -16.15
C ARG A 224 -0.09 20.85 -15.97
N GLY A 225 -1.39 20.77 -16.26
CA GLY A 225 -2.32 21.88 -16.06
C GLY A 225 -2.42 22.34 -14.60
N PHE A 226 -2.14 21.46 -13.63
CA PHE A 226 -2.03 21.77 -12.21
C PHE A 226 -0.63 22.23 -11.76
N GLY A 227 0.32 22.39 -12.68
CA GLY A 227 1.68 22.84 -12.36
C GLY A 227 2.67 21.74 -11.96
N PHE A 228 2.33 20.46 -12.18
CA PHE A 228 3.23 19.36 -11.87
C PHE A 228 4.00 18.84 -13.08
N THR A 229 5.10 18.14 -12.80
CA THR A 229 5.82 17.34 -13.79
C THR A 229 5.41 15.86 -13.64
N PRO A 230 4.56 15.32 -14.55
CA PRO A 230 4.12 13.93 -14.47
C PRO A 230 5.27 12.97 -14.79
N ILE A 231 5.37 11.88 -14.01
CA ILE A 231 6.34 10.81 -14.17
C ILE A 231 5.57 9.48 -14.12
N MET A 232 5.54 8.79 -15.26
CA MET A 232 4.94 7.46 -15.35
C MET A 232 5.87 6.42 -14.73
N ILE A 233 5.30 5.52 -13.96
CA ILE A 233 5.99 4.39 -13.31
C ILE A 233 5.25 3.10 -13.68
N ASN A 234 6.01 2.11 -14.15
CA ASN A 234 5.53 0.74 -14.24
C ASN A 234 5.67 0.08 -12.86
N GLY A 235 4.56 -0.25 -12.22
CA GLY A 235 4.53 -0.84 -10.88
C GLY A 235 5.12 -2.25 -10.81
N GLU A 236 5.17 -2.96 -11.92
CA GLU A 236 5.79 -4.29 -11.99
C GLU A 236 7.32 -4.25 -12.12
N ASP A 237 7.89 -3.04 -12.23
CA ASP A 237 9.32 -2.82 -12.44
C ASP A 237 9.91 -1.93 -11.34
N ALA A 238 10.52 -2.57 -10.34
CA ALA A 238 11.12 -1.86 -9.21
C ALA A 238 12.32 -0.98 -9.63
N GLU A 239 13.07 -1.36 -10.68
CA GLU A 239 14.17 -0.54 -11.20
C GLU A 239 13.61 0.76 -11.80
N ASN A 240 12.56 0.65 -12.63
CA ASN A 240 11.87 1.80 -13.20
C ASN A 240 11.33 2.73 -12.12
N PHE A 241 10.80 2.19 -11.01
CA PHE A 241 10.33 2.99 -9.89
C PHE A 241 11.49 3.75 -9.23
N GLN A 242 12.59 3.07 -8.90
CA GLN A 242 13.76 3.72 -8.30
C GLN A 242 14.37 4.78 -9.22
N GLU A 243 14.45 4.51 -10.53
CA GLU A 243 14.88 5.50 -11.52
C GLU A 243 13.97 6.74 -11.54
N ALA A 244 12.65 6.53 -11.46
CA ALA A 244 11.67 7.61 -11.42
C ALA A 244 11.86 8.50 -10.18
N LEU A 245 12.09 7.91 -9.00
CA LEU A 245 12.34 8.64 -7.75
C LEU A 245 13.66 9.41 -7.78
N ASN A 246 14.66 8.96 -8.54
CA ASN A 246 15.95 9.62 -8.70
C ASN A 246 15.93 10.78 -9.70
N LYS A 247 14.87 10.97 -10.47
CA LYS A 247 14.74 12.09 -11.41
C LYS A 247 14.67 13.42 -10.66
N LYS A 248 15.59 14.32 -10.99
CA LYS A 248 15.60 15.69 -10.44
C LYS A 248 14.69 16.57 -11.31
N VAL A 249 13.43 16.66 -10.93
CA VAL A 249 12.43 17.50 -11.58
C VAL A 249 11.74 18.37 -10.55
N GLU A 250 11.24 19.51 -11.00
CA GLU A 250 10.43 20.40 -10.17
C GLU A 250 8.99 19.84 -10.08
N ALA A 251 8.41 19.91 -8.89
CA ALA A 251 7.04 19.49 -8.61
C ALA A 251 6.67 18.11 -9.23
N PRO A 252 7.36 17.01 -8.88
CA PRO A 252 7.05 15.70 -9.44
C PRO A 252 5.67 15.24 -9.03
N PHE A 253 4.94 14.64 -9.98
CA PHE A 253 3.71 13.91 -9.76
C PHE A 253 3.89 12.51 -10.34
N TYR A 254 3.92 11.51 -9.49
CA TYR A 254 4.14 10.13 -9.92
C TYR A 254 2.81 9.47 -10.30
N ILE A 255 2.79 8.77 -11.42
CA ILE A 255 1.65 7.99 -11.90
C ILE A 255 2.07 6.53 -11.90
N LEU A 256 1.72 5.83 -10.83
CA LEU A 256 2.04 4.42 -10.62
C LEU A 256 0.98 3.55 -11.28
N LYS A 257 1.33 2.93 -12.38
CA LYS A 257 0.46 1.97 -13.08
C LYS A 257 0.66 0.57 -12.51
N THR A 258 -0.43 -0.03 -12.06
CA THR A 258 -0.51 -1.44 -11.64
C THR A 258 -1.77 -2.06 -12.20
N GLU A 259 -1.91 -3.36 -12.09
CA GLU A 259 -3.18 -4.04 -12.31
C GLU A 259 -3.90 -4.24 -10.97
N LYS A 260 -5.20 -3.89 -10.92
CA LYS A 260 -5.99 -4.11 -9.71
C LYS A 260 -6.14 -5.59 -9.42
N GLY A 261 -5.70 -6.01 -8.23
CA GLY A 261 -5.74 -7.41 -7.81
C GLY A 261 -4.53 -8.23 -8.24
N SER A 262 -3.49 -7.59 -8.80
CA SER A 262 -2.23 -8.27 -9.17
C SER A 262 -1.73 -9.18 -8.05
N GLY A 263 -1.26 -10.38 -8.41
CA GLY A 263 -0.82 -11.40 -7.46
C GLY A 263 -1.95 -12.21 -6.80
N GLY A 264 -3.21 -11.88 -7.05
CA GLY A 264 -4.37 -12.60 -6.52
C GLY A 264 -5.06 -13.50 -7.56
N PRO A 265 -6.05 -14.29 -7.14
CA PRO A 265 -6.78 -15.21 -8.03
C PRO A 265 -7.69 -14.51 -9.03
N ASN A 266 -8.12 -13.30 -8.74
CA ASN A 266 -9.01 -12.49 -9.57
C ASN A 266 -8.41 -11.10 -9.77
N SER A 267 -8.73 -10.46 -10.89
CA SER A 267 -8.29 -9.11 -11.22
C SER A 267 -9.46 -8.14 -11.44
N HIS A 268 -9.15 -6.85 -11.61
CA HIS A 268 -10.12 -5.79 -11.89
C HIS A 268 -11.22 -5.67 -10.83
N HIS A 269 -12.50 -5.61 -11.25
CA HIS A 269 -13.63 -5.38 -10.34
C HIS A 269 -13.88 -6.56 -9.38
N GLU A 270 -13.54 -7.77 -9.75
CA GLU A 270 -13.72 -8.98 -8.93
C GLU A 270 -12.75 -9.05 -7.75
N SER A 271 -11.62 -8.35 -7.85
CA SER A 271 -10.59 -8.32 -6.81
C SER A 271 -10.80 -7.23 -5.75
N HIS A 272 -11.80 -6.34 -5.91
CA HIS A 272 -11.92 -5.14 -5.06
C HIS A 272 -11.95 -5.44 -3.56
N GLN A 273 -12.77 -6.41 -3.16
CA GLN A 273 -12.89 -6.87 -1.76
C GLN A 273 -12.15 -8.18 -1.55
N ILE A 274 -12.88 -9.20 -1.09
CA ILE A 274 -12.39 -10.55 -0.87
C ILE A 274 -12.57 -11.36 -2.17
N PRO A 275 -11.48 -11.79 -2.82
CA PRO A 275 -11.58 -12.47 -4.11
C PRO A 275 -12.13 -13.90 -4.03
N LEU A 276 -11.90 -14.61 -2.92
CA LEU A 276 -12.48 -15.93 -2.65
C LEU A 276 -13.58 -15.78 -1.60
N LYS A 277 -14.80 -16.23 -1.88
CA LYS A 277 -15.97 -15.91 -1.06
C LYS A 277 -16.25 -16.94 0.04
N ASN A 278 -15.95 -18.20 -0.23
CA ASN A 278 -16.37 -19.34 0.59
C ASN A 278 -15.25 -20.33 0.97
N PRO A 279 -13.97 -19.92 1.12
CA PRO A 279 -12.88 -20.85 1.40
C PRO A 279 -13.04 -21.59 2.76
N LYS A 280 -13.99 -21.18 3.59
CA LYS A 280 -14.35 -21.84 4.85
C LYS A 280 -15.25 -23.07 4.67
N THR A 281 -15.90 -23.22 3.51
CA THR A 281 -16.92 -24.27 3.26
C THR A 281 -16.79 -24.93 1.89
N ASP A 282 -15.95 -24.38 1.03
CA ASP A 282 -15.68 -24.86 -0.33
C ASP A 282 -14.24 -25.37 -0.42
N GLU A 283 -14.08 -26.65 -0.70
CA GLU A 283 -12.75 -27.30 -0.78
C GLU A 283 -11.89 -26.75 -1.92
N GLU A 284 -12.52 -26.37 -3.04
CA GLU A 284 -11.80 -25.84 -4.20
C GLU A 284 -11.28 -24.43 -3.92
N GLU A 285 -12.11 -23.55 -3.31
CA GLU A 285 -11.67 -22.24 -2.88
C GLU A 285 -10.62 -22.30 -1.75
N LEU A 286 -10.73 -23.29 -0.83
CA LEU A 286 -9.74 -23.51 0.21
C LEU A 286 -8.37 -23.89 -0.39
N LYS A 287 -8.38 -24.81 -1.36
CA LYS A 287 -7.19 -25.23 -2.07
C LYS A 287 -6.59 -24.05 -2.88
N GLN A 288 -7.42 -23.29 -3.56
CA GLN A 288 -6.98 -22.10 -4.30
C GLN A 288 -6.36 -21.06 -3.38
N LEU A 289 -6.92 -20.84 -2.19
CA LEU A 289 -6.34 -19.97 -1.16
C LEU A 289 -4.97 -20.48 -0.69
N GLU A 290 -4.85 -21.78 -0.44
CA GLU A 290 -3.59 -22.39 -0.02
C GLU A 290 -2.52 -22.24 -1.10
N GLU A 291 -2.85 -22.49 -2.37
CA GLU A 291 -1.94 -22.31 -3.51
C GLU A 291 -1.52 -20.84 -3.66
N TRP A 292 -2.46 -19.92 -3.49
CA TRP A 292 -2.19 -18.48 -3.52
C TRP A 292 -1.23 -18.07 -2.41
N LEU A 293 -1.49 -18.46 -1.17
CA LEU A 293 -0.60 -18.17 -0.03
C LEU A 293 0.79 -18.80 -0.23
N LYS A 294 0.87 -20.05 -0.72
CA LYS A 294 2.14 -20.75 -0.99
C LYS A 294 2.98 -20.06 -2.07
N SER A 295 2.35 -19.36 -3.02
CA SER A 295 3.08 -18.63 -4.06
C SER A 295 3.99 -17.53 -3.51
N TYR A 296 3.74 -17.07 -2.29
CA TYR A 296 4.56 -16.08 -1.58
C TYR A 296 5.68 -16.71 -0.72
N GLN A 297 5.84 -18.01 -0.70
CA GLN A 297 6.91 -18.73 0.04
C GLN A 297 6.91 -18.39 1.55
N PRO A 298 5.82 -18.69 2.29
CA PRO A 298 5.67 -18.30 3.69
C PRO A 298 6.74 -18.90 4.61
N GLU A 299 7.33 -20.02 4.25
CA GLU A 299 8.41 -20.70 4.99
C GLU A 299 9.69 -19.85 5.11
N GLU A 300 9.90 -18.90 4.19
CA GLU A 300 11.05 -18.02 4.19
C GLU A 300 10.86 -16.75 5.02
N ILE A 301 9.62 -16.39 5.35
CA ILE A 301 9.28 -15.08 5.91
C ILE A 301 10.06 -14.77 7.18
N LEU A 302 10.05 -15.68 8.15
CA LEU A 302 10.74 -15.44 9.43
C LEU A 302 12.27 -15.33 9.26
N THR A 303 12.86 -16.11 8.34
CA THR A 303 14.29 -16.02 8.03
C THR A 303 14.64 -14.67 7.43
N ILE A 304 13.87 -14.22 6.43
CA ILE A 304 14.10 -12.93 5.76
C ILE A 304 13.91 -11.77 6.74
N LEU A 305 12.91 -11.84 7.62
CA LEU A 305 12.69 -10.81 8.63
C LEU A 305 13.86 -10.74 9.62
N GLY A 306 14.38 -11.88 10.11
CA GLY A 306 15.55 -11.91 10.99
C GLY A 306 16.83 -11.39 10.31
N GLU A 307 17.05 -11.70 9.03
CA GLU A 307 18.25 -11.25 8.30
C GLU A 307 18.26 -9.74 7.96
N ASN A 308 17.11 -9.15 7.75
CA ASN A 308 17.02 -7.79 7.21
C ASN A 308 16.58 -6.73 8.22
N TYR A 309 16.06 -7.13 9.38
CA TYR A 309 15.38 -6.21 10.29
C TYR A 309 15.82 -6.36 11.77
N ASP A 310 16.79 -7.25 12.08
CA ASP A 310 17.52 -7.27 13.34
C ASP A 310 18.67 -6.22 13.29
#